data_e500fa5196aa5fab9204fbc56c222dab
#
_entry.id   e500fa5196aa5fab9204fbc56c222dab
#
_cell.length_a   1.000
_cell.length_b   1.000
_cell.length_c   1.000
_cell.angle_alpha   90.00
_cell.angle_beta   90.00
_cell.angle_gamma   90.00
#
_symmetry.space_group_name_H-M   'P 1'
#
loop_
_entity.id
_entity.type
_entity.pdbx_description
1 polymer ?
#
loop_
_entity_poly.entity_id
_entity_poly.type
_entity_poly.pdbx_seq_one_letter_code
_entity_poly.pdbx_strand_id
1 'polypeptide(L)'
;MILPPSRHTGALPAAENADECANLTLLFNRLRTELRGAIARTGGRSLAGEFDQRLETYAGEHAWHTLTGLPTLDALHARVPDIDSRMLLSVYQDYSSFARQIAGRLLGDQLQRSVLRSTYLQLPPSLAELNARCQMIPYV
;
A
#
# COMPACT_ATOMS: atom_id res chain seq x y z
N MET A 1 20.82 28.40 20.45
CA MET A 1 20.32 27.60 19.32
C MET A 1 19.62 26.36 19.82
N ILE A 2 18.46 26.13 19.36
CA ILE A 2 17.63 25.04 19.86
C ILE A 2 17.42 24.02 18.79
N LEU A 3 17.73 22.77 19.07
CA LEU A 3 17.49 21.67 18.16
C LEU A 3 16.05 21.19 18.30
N PRO A 4 15.40 20.84 17.20
CA PRO A 4 14.05 20.30 17.25
C PRO A 4 14.04 18.98 18.02
N PRO A 5 13.31 18.88 19.12
CA PRO A 5 13.27 17.64 19.90
C PRO A 5 12.65 16.48 19.14
N SER A 6 11.75 16.80 18.21
CA SER A 6 11.05 15.77 17.43
C SER A 6 12.00 14.86 16.65
N ARG A 7 13.19 15.34 16.31
CA ARG A 7 14.17 14.53 15.59
C ARG A 7 14.68 13.38 16.44
N HIS A 8 14.71 13.56 17.74
CA HIS A 8 15.18 12.53 18.67
C HIS A 8 14.12 11.47 18.93
N THR A 9 12.86 11.81 18.71
CA THR A 9 11.77 10.85 18.85
C THR A 9 11.50 10.09 17.56
N GLY A 10 12.16 10.46 16.46
CA GLY A 10 11.96 9.84 15.17
C GLY A 10 10.76 10.36 14.40
N ALA A 11 10.03 11.33 14.94
CA ALA A 11 8.92 11.95 14.22
C ALA A 11 9.44 12.89 13.14
N LEU A 12 8.83 12.87 11.95
CA LEU A 12 9.19 13.75 10.86
C LEU A 12 8.51 15.11 11.02
N PRO A 13 9.12 16.20 10.52
CA PRO A 13 8.41 17.45 10.35
C PRO A 13 7.14 17.24 9.52
N ALA A 14 6.13 18.09 9.75
CA ALA A 14 4.83 17.90 9.11
C ALA A 14 4.91 17.81 7.60
N ALA A 15 5.74 18.66 6.96
CA ALA A 15 5.88 18.64 5.51
C ALA A 15 6.52 17.34 5.00
N GLU A 16 7.56 16.87 5.68
CA GLU A 16 8.22 15.61 5.32
C GLU A 16 7.31 14.42 5.55
N ASN A 17 6.52 14.46 6.64
CA ASN A 17 5.56 13.41 6.91
C ASN A 17 4.48 13.36 5.82
N ALA A 18 3.97 14.50 5.39
CA ALA A 18 2.98 14.56 4.34
C ALA A 18 3.53 14.01 3.00
N ASP A 19 4.76 14.36 2.66
CA ASP A 19 5.41 13.85 1.44
C ASP A 19 5.62 12.35 1.51
N GLU A 20 6.09 11.84 2.64
CA GLU A 20 6.29 10.40 2.83
C GLU A 20 4.96 9.66 2.72
N CYS A 21 3.92 10.16 3.37
CA CYS A 21 2.58 9.57 3.29
C CYS A 21 2.06 9.56 1.86
N ALA A 22 2.26 10.65 1.11
CA ALA A 22 1.82 10.74 -0.28
C ALA A 22 2.54 9.69 -1.14
N ASN A 23 3.85 9.54 -0.96
CA ASN A 23 4.62 8.56 -1.72
C ASN A 23 4.27 7.12 -1.36
N LEU A 24 4.06 6.84 -0.08
CA LEU A 24 3.59 5.51 0.36
C LEU A 24 2.23 5.18 -0.27
N THR A 25 1.33 6.15 -0.32
CA THR A 25 0.01 5.96 -0.91
C THR A 25 0.11 5.73 -2.43
N LEU A 26 0.97 6.48 -3.12
CA LEU A 26 1.20 6.27 -4.54
C LEU A 26 1.74 4.86 -4.81
N LEU A 27 2.70 4.40 -4.02
CA LEU A 27 3.28 3.08 -4.17
C LEU A 27 2.24 1.98 -3.95
N PHE A 28 1.47 2.09 -2.87
CA PHE A 28 0.40 1.15 -2.58
C PHE A 28 -0.65 1.12 -3.69
N ASN A 29 -1.08 2.28 -4.15
CA ASN A 29 -2.07 2.37 -5.22
C ASN A 29 -1.55 1.79 -6.53
N ARG A 30 -0.26 1.93 -6.79
CA ARG A 30 0.36 1.33 -7.98
C ARG A 30 0.23 -0.20 -7.92
N LEU A 31 0.59 -0.79 -6.79
CA LEU A 31 0.47 -2.23 -6.59
C LEU A 31 -0.98 -2.69 -6.77
N ARG A 32 -1.88 -2.03 -6.06
CA ARG A 32 -3.31 -2.38 -6.10
C ARG A 32 -3.88 -2.30 -7.51
N THR A 33 -3.58 -1.21 -8.22
CA THR A 33 -4.09 -0.99 -9.57
C THR A 33 -3.57 -2.04 -10.54
N GLU A 34 -2.30 -2.39 -10.46
CA GLU A 34 -1.71 -3.39 -11.36
C GLU A 34 -2.28 -4.79 -11.08
N LEU A 35 -2.42 -5.16 -9.82
CA LEU A 35 -3.02 -6.45 -9.46
C LEU A 35 -4.48 -6.51 -9.90
N ARG A 36 -5.24 -5.46 -9.62
CA ARG A 36 -6.65 -5.40 -10.01
C ARG A 36 -6.82 -5.46 -11.51
N GLY A 37 -5.98 -4.75 -12.26
CA GLY A 37 -6.01 -4.77 -13.71
C GLY A 37 -5.76 -6.15 -14.28
N ALA A 38 -4.78 -6.87 -13.74
CA ALA A 38 -4.49 -8.24 -14.17
C ALA A 38 -5.67 -9.18 -13.86
N ILE A 39 -6.27 -9.03 -12.69
CA ILE A 39 -7.43 -9.83 -12.30
C ILE A 39 -8.61 -9.56 -13.24
N ALA A 40 -8.86 -8.30 -13.57
CA ALA A 40 -9.94 -7.93 -14.49
C ALA A 40 -9.71 -8.51 -15.90
N ARG A 41 -8.47 -8.49 -16.36
CA ARG A 41 -8.14 -9.05 -17.69
C ARG A 41 -8.30 -10.57 -17.73
N THR A 42 -8.06 -11.25 -16.63
CA THR A 42 -8.10 -12.70 -16.54
C THR A 42 -9.50 -13.23 -16.25
N GLY A 43 -10.18 -12.66 -15.26
CA GLY A 43 -11.46 -13.16 -14.77
C GLY A 43 -12.62 -12.19 -14.90
N GLY A 44 -12.41 -11.03 -15.51
CA GLY A 44 -13.44 -10.06 -15.75
C GLY A 44 -13.77 -9.18 -14.56
N ARG A 45 -14.82 -8.39 -14.75
CA ARG A 45 -15.25 -7.38 -13.79
C ARG A 45 -15.70 -7.98 -12.46
N SER A 46 -16.32 -9.14 -12.51
CA SER A 46 -16.80 -9.83 -11.31
C SER A 46 -15.65 -10.22 -10.39
N LEU A 47 -14.59 -10.75 -10.95
CA LEU A 47 -13.42 -11.18 -10.18
C LEU A 47 -12.65 -9.98 -9.60
N ALA A 48 -12.54 -8.91 -10.39
CA ALA A 48 -11.95 -7.66 -9.90
C ALA A 48 -12.77 -7.07 -8.75
N GLY A 49 -14.10 -7.14 -8.84
CA GLY A 49 -14.99 -6.72 -7.76
C GLY A 49 -14.79 -7.54 -6.50
N GLU A 50 -14.57 -8.84 -6.63
CA GLU A 50 -14.27 -9.71 -5.48
C GLU A 50 -12.96 -9.31 -4.82
N PHE A 51 -11.95 -9.00 -5.60
CA PHE A 51 -10.67 -8.51 -5.08
C PHE A 51 -10.87 -7.24 -4.25
N ASP A 52 -11.58 -6.26 -4.81
CA ASP A 52 -11.87 -5.00 -4.12
C ASP A 52 -12.63 -5.24 -2.81
N GLN A 53 -13.63 -6.09 -2.85
CA GLN A 53 -14.47 -6.37 -1.68
C GLN A 53 -13.68 -7.05 -0.58
N ARG A 54 -12.81 -7.99 -0.91
CA ARG A 54 -11.97 -8.66 0.08
C ARG A 54 -11.00 -7.69 0.75
N LEU A 55 -10.45 -6.74 -0.01
CA LEU A 55 -9.59 -5.70 0.57
C LEU A 55 -10.36 -4.81 1.53
N GLU A 56 -11.58 -4.41 1.18
CA GLU A 56 -12.40 -3.59 2.08
C GLU A 56 -12.78 -4.34 3.35
N THR A 57 -13.10 -5.62 3.24
CA THR A 57 -13.42 -6.45 4.41
C THR A 57 -12.21 -6.56 5.32
N TYR A 58 -11.03 -6.78 4.75
CA TYR A 58 -9.80 -6.87 5.53
C TYR A 58 -9.52 -5.56 6.25
N ALA A 59 -9.74 -4.44 5.58
CA ALA A 59 -9.55 -3.11 6.16
C ALA A 59 -10.43 -2.92 7.40
N GLY A 60 -11.65 -3.42 7.37
CA GLY A 60 -12.59 -3.29 8.47
C GLY A 60 -12.35 -4.22 9.66
N GLU A 61 -11.55 -5.28 9.47
CA GLU A 61 -11.41 -6.34 10.48
C GLU A 61 -10.05 -6.36 11.18
N HIS A 62 -9.09 -5.56 10.74
CA HIS A 62 -7.71 -5.69 11.23
C HIS A 62 -7.34 -4.65 12.30
N ALA A 63 -6.27 -4.99 13.04
CA ALA A 63 -5.83 -4.20 14.18
C ALA A 63 -5.47 -2.76 13.82
N TRP A 64 -4.95 -2.51 12.62
CA TRP A 64 -4.62 -1.16 12.21
C TRP A 64 -5.86 -0.29 11.99
N HIS A 65 -7.02 -0.88 11.72
CA HIS A 65 -8.29 -0.16 11.74
C HIS A 65 -8.52 0.46 13.11
N THR A 66 -8.27 -0.31 14.17
CA THR A 66 -8.37 0.18 15.55
C THR A 66 -7.37 1.30 15.81
N LEU A 67 -6.14 1.18 15.31
CA LEU A 67 -5.09 2.18 15.49
C LEU A 67 -5.40 3.49 14.77
N THR A 68 -5.95 3.42 13.56
CA THR A 68 -6.26 4.60 12.77
C THR A 68 -7.65 5.17 13.06
N GLY A 69 -8.55 4.36 13.60
CA GLY A 69 -9.94 4.72 13.80
C GLY A 69 -10.75 4.83 12.52
N LEU A 70 -10.24 4.31 11.41
CA LEU A 70 -10.84 4.47 10.09
C LEU A 70 -11.34 3.13 9.57
N PRO A 71 -12.64 3.03 9.21
CA PRO A 71 -13.27 1.73 8.90
C PRO A 71 -13.06 1.23 7.48
N THR A 72 -12.62 2.09 6.57
CA THR A 72 -12.46 1.73 5.16
C THR A 72 -11.15 2.25 4.60
N LEU A 73 -10.74 1.69 3.46
CA LEU A 73 -9.57 2.17 2.75
C LEU A 73 -9.74 3.61 2.26
N ASP A 74 -10.93 3.96 1.78
CA ASP A 74 -11.22 5.32 1.33
C ASP A 74 -11.13 6.32 2.47
N ALA A 75 -11.64 5.97 3.65
CA ALA A 75 -11.52 6.81 4.83
C ALA A 75 -10.06 7.00 5.23
N LEU A 76 -9.26 5.93 5.16
CA LEU A 76 -7.82 6.01 5.42
C LEU A 76 -7.14 6.96 4.44
N HIS A 77 -7.42 6.84 3.15
CA HIS A 77 -6.82 7.70 2.13
C HIS A 77 -7.21 9.18 2.33
N ALA A 78 -8.41 9.45 2.77
CA ALA A 78 -8.86 10.82 3.03
C ALA A 78 -8.10 11.48 4.19
N ARG A 79 -7.51 10.68 5.07
CA ARG A 79 -6.81 11.17 6.26
C ARG A 79 -5.29 11.02 6.17
N VAL A 80 -4.77 10.59 5.03
CA VAL A 80 -3.34 10.29 4.87
C VAL A 80 -2.41 11.42 5.35
N PRO A 81 -2.64 12.70 5.01
CA PRO A 81 -1.72 13.75 5.45
C PRO A 81 -1.64 13.93 6.97
N ASP A 82 -2.64 13.47 7.71
CA ASP A 82 -2.73 13.62 9.15
C ASP A 82 -2.22 12.41 9.92
N ILE A 83 -1.79 11.36 9.22
CA ILE A 83 -1.34 10.10 9.82
C ILE A 83 0.19 10.10 9.88
N ASP A 84 0.75 9.57 10.96
CA ASP A 84 2.19 9.35 11.07
C ASP A 84 2.64 8.38 9.96
N SER A 85 3.66 8.76 9.20
CA SER A 85 4.12 7.95 8.06
C SER A 85 4.58 6.56 8.47
N ARG A 86 5.12 6.39 9.67
CA ARG A 86 5.54 5.07 10.15
C ARG A 86 4.35 4.16 10.40
N MET A 87 3.27 4.72 10.94
CA MET A 87 2.02 3.97 11.12
C MET A 87 1.43 3.61 9.76
N LEU A 88 1.41 4.56 8.84
CA LEU A 88 0.89 4.35 7.49
C LEU A 88 1.71 3.28 6.76
N LEU A 89 3.03 3.30 6.92
CA LEU A 89 3.89 2.27 6.35
C LEU A 89 3.50 0.88 6.83
N SER A 90 3.30 0.71 8.14
CA SER A 90 2.88 -0.57 8.70
C SER A 90 1.54 -1.03 8.14
N VAL A 91 0.59 -0.10 8.03
CA VAL A 91 -0.74 -0.39 7.46
C VAL A 91 -0.60 -0.86 6.01
N TYR A 92 0.15 -0.12 5.20
CA TYR A 92 0.29 -0.46 3.79
C TYR A 92 1.11 -1.72 3.57
N GLN A 93 2.11 -2.01 4.40
CA GLN A 93 2.85 -3.26 4.31
C GLN A 93 1.95 -4.47 4.58
N ASP A 94 1.14 -4.38 5.62
CA ASP A 94 0.18 -5.42 5.95
C ASP A 94 -0.86 -5.58 4.84
N TYR A 95 -1.42 -4.48 4.39
CA TYR A 95 -2.43 -4.46 3.35
C TYR A 95 -1.89 -4.97 2.01
N SER A 96 -0.65 -4.60 1.67
CA SER A 96 0.00 -5.06 0.44
C SER A 96 0.23 -6.56 0.47
N SER A 97 0.63 -7.09 1.62
CA SER A 97 0.82 -8.52 1.80
C SER A 97 -0.49 -9.27 1.57
N PHE A 98 -1.58 -8.77 2.14
CA PHE A 98 -2.89 -9.37 1.96
C PHE A 98 -3.36 -9.27 0.50
N ALA A 99 -3.17 -8.11 -0.14
CA ALA A 99 -3.54 -7.91 -1.53
C ALA A 99 -2.81 -8.90 -2.44
N ARG A 100 -1.51 -9.10 -2.21
CA ARG A 100 -0.72 -10.08 -2.97
C ARG A 100 -1.21 -11.50 -2.73
N GLN A 101 -1.58 -11.82 -1.51
CA GLN A 101 -2.09 -13.14 -1.16
C GLN A 101 -3.39 -13.44 -1.91
N ILE A 102 -4.32 -12.49 -1.93
CA ILE A 102 -5.59 -12.65 -2.65
C ILE A 102 -5.34 -12.73 -4.16
N ALA A 103 -4.52 -11.83 -4.67
CA ALA A 103 -4.20 -11.82 -6.10
C ALA A 103 -3.57 -13.16 -6.53
N GLY A 104 -2.72 -13.73 -5.70
CA GLY A 104 -2.12 -15.04 -5.96
C GLY A 104 -3.16 -16.15 -6.08
N ARG A 105 -4.20 -16.09 -5.25
CA ARG A 105 -5.29 -17.07 -5.31
C ARG A 105 -6.15 -16.89 -6.56
N LEU A 106 -6.36 -15.65 -6.99
CA LEU A 106 -7.21 -15.36 -8.14
C LEU A 106 -6.48 -15.50 -9.47
N LEU A 107 -5.19 -15.21 -9.52
CA LEU A 107 -4.38 -15.25 -10.74
C LEU A 107 -3.55 -16.51 -10.88
N GLY A 108 -3.18 -17.15 -9.79
CA GLY A 108 -2.16 -18.18 -9.75
C GLY A 108 -0.77 -17.55 -9.60
N ASP A 109 0.17 -18.37 -9.12
CA ASP A 109 1.51 -17.89 -8.75
C ASP A 109 2.29 -17.31 -9.91
N GLN A 110 2.25 -17.98 -11.07
CA GLN A 110 3.07 -17.58 -12.19
C GLN A 110 2.64 -16.24 -12.75
N LEU A 111 1.35 -16.05 -12.94
CA LEU A 111 0.82 -14.79 -13.46
C LEU A 111 1.02 -13.66 -12.46
N GLN A 112 0.80 -13.92 -11.19
CA GLN A 112 1.03 -12.93 -10.15
C GLN A 112 2.49 -12.48 -10.13
N ARG A 113 3.43 -13.41 -10.21
CA ARG A 113 4.87 -13.07 -10.26
C ARG A 113 5.19 -12.20 -11.45
N SER A 114 4.61 -12.52 -12.61
CA SER A 114 4.82 -11.74 -13.82
C SER A 114 4.34 -10.30 -13.63
N VAL A 115 3.15 -10.12 -13.03
CA VAL A 115 2.59 -8.79 -12.77
C VAL A 115 3.46 -8.03 -11.78
N LEU A 116 3.87 -8.67 -10.69
CA LEU A 116 4.69 -8.02 -9.67
C LEU A 116 6.06 -7.60 -10.24
N ARG A 117 6.68 -8.47 -11.03
CA ARG A 117 7.97 -8.14 -11.67
C ARG A 117 7.83 -6.95 -12.61
N SER A 118 6.81 -6.97 -13.45
CA SER A 118 6.56 -5.88 -14.39
C SER A 118 6.31 -4.56 -13.63
N THR A 119 5.51 -4.60 -12.59
CA THR A 119 5.22 -3.41 -11.77
C THR A 119 6.50 -2.88 -11.12
N TYR A 120 7.30 -3.78 -10.55
CA TYR A 120 8.58 -3.41 -9.93
C TYR A 120 9.50 -2.69 -10.92
N LEU A 121 9.65 -3.26 -12.12
CA LEU A 121 10.56 -2.73 -13.13
C LEU A 121 10.07 -1.40 -13.73
N GLN A 122 8.80 -1.10 -13.63
CA GLN A 122 8.21 0.13 -14.19
C GLN A 122 8.04 1.24 -13.16
N LEU A 123 8.50 1.06 -11.92
CA LEU A 123 8.38 2.10 -10.92
C LEU A 123 9.21 3.33 -11.29
N PRO A 124 8.66 4.54 -11.14
CA PRO A 124 9.45 5.77 -11.26
C PRO A 124 10.59 5.77 -10.23
N PRO A 125 11.70 6.48 -10.49
CA PRO A 125 12.86 6.44 -9.58
C PRO A 125 12.54 6.75 -8.11
N SER A 126 11.67 7.73 -7.86
CA SER A 126 11.29 8.09 -6.49
C SER A 126 10.56 6.97 -5.78
N LEU A 127 9.66 6.30 -6.47
CA LEU A 127 8.92 5.16 -5.90
C LEU A 127 9.78 3.90 -5.82
N ALA A 128 10.69 3.71 -6.77
CA ALA A 128 11.63 2.59 -6.72
C ALA A 128 12.53 2.68 -5.50
N GLU A 129 13.01 3.89 -5.18
CA GLU A 129 13.84 4.12 -4.00
C GLU A 129 13.05 3.86 -2.72
N LEU A 130 11.83 4.36 -2.64
CA LEU A 130 10.95 4.08 -1.50
C LEU A 130 10.67 2.60 -1.38
N ASN A 131 10.37 1.93 -2.48
CA ASN A 131 10.08 0.49 -2.48
C ASN A 131 11.29 -0.33 -2.03
N ALA A 132 12.50 0.11 -2.34
CA ALA A 132 13.72 -0.56 -1.86
C ALA A 132 13.79 -0.58 -0.33
N ARG A 133 13.25 0.45 0.32
CA ARG A 133 13.22 0.53 1.78
C ARG A 133 12.06 -0.24 2.40
N CYS A 134 10.88 -0.20 1.80
CA CYS A 134 9.67 -0.76 2.40
C CYS A 134 9.20 -2.08 1.80
N GLN A 135 9.64 -2.42 0.61
CA GLN A 135 9.38 -3.71 -0.05
C GLN A 135 7.89 -4.06 -0.20
N MET A 136 7.06 -3.08 -0.49
CA MET A 136 5.65 -3.35 -0.77
C MET A 136 5.48 -4.17 -2.05
N ILE A 137 6.29 -3.90 -3.06
CA ILE A 137 6.27 -4.62 -4.33
C ILE A 137 7.56 -5.43 -4.41
N PRO A 138 7.49 -6.75 -4.19
CA PRO A 138 8.70 -7.58 -4.24
C PRO A 138 9.14 -7.80 -5.69
N TYR A 139 10.44 -7.97 -5.88
CA TYR A 139 10.99 -8.45 -7.15
C TYR A 139 11.03 -9.97 -7.10
N VAL A 140 10.20 -10.58 -7.91
CA VAL A 140 10.03 -12.05 -7.91
C VAL A 140 10.18 -12.65 -9.30
#